data_d0eb3b60e0db984e7c5bc4171c97f937
#
_entry.id   d0eb3b60e0db984e7c5bc4171c97f937
#
_cell.length_a   1.000
_cell.length_b   1.000
_cell.length_c   1.000
_cell.angle_alpha   90.00
_cell.angle_beta   90.00
_cell.angle_gamma   90.00
#
_symmetry.space_group_name_H-M   'P 1'
#
loop_
_entity.id
_entity.type
_entity.pdbx_description
1 polymer ?
#
loop_
_entity_poly.entity_id
_entity_poly.type
_entity_poly.pdbx_seq_one_letter_code
_entity_poly.pdbx_strand_id
1 'polypeptide(L)'
;SPDEEKIAKVELELRKLGIRPRNLREPKELAALLKNTADHPLKYHIHALVLRAMRRALYSAKQHGHFGLALTYYAHFTSPIRRYPDLVLHRQLAGYLCGGISGGRVGQAWLDRAAAYATEREMVADEAERALTEIKKYRFLQQQLDERKPQTYDAVVVTVKNYGFFVDVIDLQVSGMVHISGISKQFVNFNPTTETLSAGKLEIKAGMQLQVFIAKVDFPARRLDFAYVQGSAKDVWN
;
A
#
# COMPACT_ATOMS: atom_id res chain seq x y z
N SER A 1 -12.89 9.04 -4.30
CA SER A 1 -13.88 8.26 -3.54
C SER A 1 -13.47 6.80 -3.51
N PRO A 2 -13.91 6.03 -2.52
CA PRO A 2 -13.67 4.60 -2.49
C PRO A 2 -14.41 3.89 -3.65
N ASP A 3 -13.94 2.70 -3.96
CA ASP A 3 -14.60 1.78 -4.87
C ASP A 3 -15.74 1.09 -4.13
N GLU A 4 -16.95 1.06 -4.72
CA GLU A 4 -18.17 0.58 -4.05
C GLU A 4 -18.08 -0.89 -3.60
N GLU A 5 -17.56 -1.77 -4.46
CA GLU A 5 -17.45 -3.19 -4.14
C GLU A 5 -16.35 -3.45 -3.10
N LYS A 6 -15.24 -2.73 -3.24
CA LYS A 6 -14.10 -2.89 -2.34
C LYS A 6 -14.41 -2.36 -0.94
N ILE A 7 -15.09 -1.20 -0.86
CA ILE A 7 -15.43 -0.62 0.45
C ILE A 7 -16.45 -1.49 1.20
N ALA A 8 -17.39 -2.13 0.49
CA ALA A 8 -18.32 -3.08 1.12
C ALA A 8 -17.57 -4.30 1.71
N LYS A 9 -16.53 -4.79 1.02
CA LYS A 9 -15.66 -5.86 1.56
C LYS A 9 -14.90 -5.39 2.80
N VAL A 10 -14.38 -4.15 2.79
CA VAL A 10 -13.71 -3.56 3.96
C VAL A 10 -14.66 -3.45 5.15
N GLU A 11 -15.89 -2.98 4.93
CA GLU A 11 -16.90 -2.90 5.98
C GLU A 11 -17.20 -4.28 6.60
N LEU A 12 -17.25 -5.34 5.77
CA LEU A 12 -17.43 -6.71 6.25
C LEU A 12 -16.25 -7.20 7.09
N GLU A 13 -15.03 -6.98 6.63
CA GLU A 13 -13.81 -7.37 7.36
C GLU A 13 -13.69 -6.62 8.69
N LEU A 14 -13.99 -5.31 8.71
CA LEU A 14 -14.01 -4.52 9.94
C LEU A 14 -15.01 -5.05 10.97
N ARG A 15 -16.19 -5.47 10.52
CA ARG A 15 -17.20 -6.10 11.40
C ARG A 15 -16.71 -7.41 12.02
N LYS A 16 -15.98 -8.24 11.26
CA LYS A 16 -15.36 -9.46 11.80
C LYS A 16 -14.33 -9.15 12.89
N LEU A 17 -13.66 -8.00 12.79
CA LEU A 17 -12.73 -7.50 13.81
C LEU A 17 -13.41 -6.80 14.99
N GLY A 18 -14.75 -6.82 15.05
CA GLY A 18 -15.52 -6.17 16.10
C GLY A 18 -15.69 -4.65 15.93
N ILE A 19 -15.19 -4.09 14.82
CA ILE A 19 -15.29 -2.67 14.50
C ILE A 19 -16.56 -2.43 13.70
N ARG A 20 -17.40 -1.52 14.15
CA ARG A 20 -18.63 -1.12 13.46
C ARG A 20 -18.39 0.17 12.70
N PRO A 21 -18.00 0.13 11.40
CA PRO A 21 -17.81 1.34 10.62
C PRO A 21 -19.16 2.00 10.36
N ARG A 22 -19.15 3.33 10.30
CA ARG A 22 -20.25 4.11 9.73
C ARG A 22 -20.10 4.14 8.19
N ASN A 23 -20.72 5.10 7.55
CA ASN A 23 -20.66 5.23 6.09
C ASN A 23 -19.25 5.63 5.60
N LEU A 24 -18.42 4.64 5.28
CA LEU A 24 -17.03 4.88 4.83
C LEU A 24 -16.94 5.55 3.45
N ARG A 25 -18.07 5.84 2.80
CA ARG A 25 -18.14 6.63 1.56
C ARG A 25 -18.03 8.12 1.84
N GLU A 26 -18.12 8.52 3.10
CA GLU A 26 -17.96 9.90 3.53
C GLU A 26 -16.54 10.16 4.04
N PRO A 27 -15.84 11.22 3.57
CA PRO A 27 -14.47 11.51 3.99
C PRO A 27 -14.31 11.65 5.49
N LYS A 28 -15.30 12.27 6.15
CA LYS A 28 -15.28 12.50 7.62
C LYS A 28 -15.37 11.19 8.39
N GLU A 29 -16.22 10.27 7.97
CA GLU A 29 -16.40 8.98 8.64
C GLU A 29 -15.19 8.07 8.41
N LEU A 30 -14.58 8.13 7.23
CA LEU A 30 -13.34 7.43 6.95
C LEU A 30 -12.19 7.96 7.82
N ALA A 31 -12.05 9.28 7.93
CA ALA A 31 -11.04 9.90 8.80
C ALA A 31 -11.26 9.54 10.27
N ALA A 32 -12.51 9.52 10.73
CA ALA A 32 -12.87 9.09 12.09
C ALA A 32 -12.49 7.62 12.33
N LEU A 33 -12.74 6.72 11.37
CA LEU A 33 -12.32 5.32 11.46
C LEU A 33 -10.80 5.22 11.63
N LEU A 34 -10.02 5.88 10.77
CA LEU A 34 -8.56 5.83 10.82
C LEU A 34 -8.02 6.38 12.15
N LYS A 35 -8.61 7.45 12.65
CA LYS A 35 -8.25 8.03 13.96
C LYS A 35 -8.58 7.08 15.12
N ASN A 36 -9.77 6.50 15.12
CA ASN A 36 -10.24 5.61 16.20
C ASN A 36 -9.49 4.27 16.21
N THR A 37 -8.85 3.90 15.09
CA THR A 37 -8.05 2.68 14.99
C THR A 37 -6.54 2.93 15.09
N ALA A 38 -6.11 4.14 15.43
CA ALA A 38 -4.69 4.51 15.50
C ALA A 38 -3.89 3.68 16.52
N ASP A 39 -4.53 3.31 17.64
CA ASP A 39 -3.93 2.50 18.71
C ASP A 39 -4.36 1.03 18.67
N HIS A 40 -5.11 0.63 17.63
CA HIS A 40 -5.57 -0.75 17.49
C HIS A 40 -4.40 -1.68 17.12
N PRO A 41 -4.29 -2.90 17.70
CA PRO A 41 -3.21 -3.86 17.38
C PRO A 41 -3.10 -4.17 15.89
N LEU A 42 -4.23 -4.15 15.16
CA LEU A 42 -4.32 -4.41 13.72
C LEU A 42 -4.36 -3.13 12.88
N LYS A 43 -3.93 -1.98 13.40
CA LYS A 43 -4.03 -0.70 12.69
C LYS A 43 -3.48 -0.75 11.26
N TYR A 44 -2.31 -1.35 11.09
CA TYR A 44 -1.67 -1.43 9.76
C TYR A 44 -2.50 -2.23 8.77
N HIS A 45 -3.08 -3.34 9.23
CA HIS A 45 -3.98 -4.16 8.41
C HIS A 45 -5.25 -3.39 8.03
N ILE A 46 -5.89 -2.72 9.01
CA ILE A 46 -7.09 -1.91 8.79
C ILE A 46 -6.80 -0.77 7.81
N HIS A 47 -5.72 -0.03 8.03
CA HIS A 47 -5.34 1.08 7.16
C HIS A 47 -5.01 0.60 5.74
N ALA A 48 -4.34 -0.55 5.58
CA ALA A 48 -4.06 -1.14 4.29
C ALA A 48 -5.33 -1.60 3.55
N LEU A 49 -6.30 -2.20 4.26
CA LEU A 49 -7.60 -2.56 3.69
C LEU A 49 -8.33 -1.32 3.14
N VAL A 50 -8.40 -0.26 3.94
CA VAL A 50 -9.00 1.02 3.54
C VAL A 50 -8.29 1.59 2.31
N LEU A 51 -6.96 1.66 2.35
CA LEU A 51 -6.16 2.21 1.25
C LEU A 51 -6.37 1.44 -0.06
N ARG A 52 -6.42 0.10 -0.01
CA ARG A 52 -6.68 -0.75 -1.18
C ARG A 52 -8.09 -0.59 -1.76
N ALA A 53 -9.05 -0.11 -0.96
CA ALA A 53 -10.40 0.18 -1.41
C ALA A 53 -10.54 1.57 -2.05
N MET A 54 -9.54 2.45 -1.89
CA MET A 54 -9.57 3.78 -2.51
C MET A 54 -9.28 3.69 -4.01
N ARG A 55 -10.05 4.45 -4.78
CA ARG A 55 -9.73 4.67 -6.20
C ARG A 55 -8.52 5.58 -6.30
N ARG A 56 -7.71 5.36 -7.32
CA ARG A 56 -6.62 6.29 -7.66
C ARG A 56 -7.19 7.66 -8.01
N ALA A 57 -6.46 8.70 -7.66
CA ALA A 57 -6.72 10.04 -8.17
C ALA A 57 -6.51 10.06 -9.69
N LEU A 58 -7.28 10.87 -10.38
CA LEU A 58 -7.16 11.08 -11.82
C LEU A 58 -7.36 12.55 -12.13
N TYR A 59 -6.72 13.02 -13.18
CA TYR A 59 -7.01 14.36 -13.73
C TYR A 59 -8.31 14.34 -14.51
N SER A 60 -9.08 15.38 -14.34
CA SER A 60 -10.36 15.56 -15.05
C SER A 60 -10.60 17.03 -15.32
N ALA A 61 -11.14 17.32 -16.49
CA ALA A 61 -11.64 18.66 -16.80
C ALA A 61 -13.01 18.95 -16.17
N LYS A 62 -13.65 17.91 -15.59
CA LYS A 62 -14.89 18.02 -14.83
C LYS A 62 -14.60 18.15 -13.35
N GLN A 63 -15.45 18.90 -12.66
CA GLN A 63 -15.36 19.05 -11.22
C GLN A 63 -15.85 17.78 -10.52
N HIS A 64 -14.97 17.08 -9.83
CA HIS A 64 -15.30 15.92 -9.01
C HIS A 64 -14.94 16.10 -7.53
N GLY A 65 -14.30 17.23 -7.19
CA GLY A 65 -13.73 17.46 -5.86
C GLY A 65 -12.54 16.54 -5.56
N HIS A 66 -12.06 16.57 -4.34
CA HIS A 66 -10.98 15.71 -3.88
C HIS A 66 -11.41 14.99 -2.60
N PHE A 67 -11.77 13.72 -2.69
CA PHE A 67 -12.30 12.93 -1.59
C PHE A 67 -11.37 12.90 -0.37
N GLY A 68 -10.09 12.56 -0.57
CA GLY A 68 -9.13 12.41 0.53
C GLY A 68 -8.80 13.72 1.25
N LEU A 69 -8.99 14.88 0.61
CA LEU A 69 -8.84 16.20 1.22
C LEU A 69 -10.17 16.80 1.66
N ALA A 70 -11.29 16.13 1.38
CA ALA A 70 -12.64 16.61 1.63
C ALA A 70 -12.92 18.00 1.02
N LEU A 71 -12.35 18.28 -0.16
CA LEU A 71 -12.49 19.54 -0.88
C LEU A 71 -13.45 19.42 -2.06
N THR A 72 -14.37 20.36 -2.18
CA THR A 72 -15.29 20.46 -3.32
C THR A 72 -14.57 20.91 -4.59
N TYR A 73 -13.60 21.81 -4.46
CA TYR A 73 -12.77 22.32 -5.54
C TYR A 73 -11.33 22.02 -5.24
N TYR A 74 -10.64 21.39 -6.17
CA TYR A 74 -9.22 21.09 -6.05
C TYR A 74 -8.56 21.04 -7.42
N ALA A 75 -7.40 21.63 -7.53
CA ALA A 75 -6.57 21.52 -8.72
C ALA A 75 -5.09 21.59 -8.33
N HIS A 76 -4.26 20.90 -9.10
CA HIS A 76 -2.82 21.09 -9.03
C HIS A 76 -2.48 22.45 -9.66
N PHE A 77 -1.67 23.26 -8.96
CA PHE A 77 -1.35 24.61 -9.40
C PHE A 77 0.12 24.99 -9.17
N THR A 78 0.76 24.45 -8.14
CA THR A 78 2.01 25.00 -7.59
C THR A 78 3.29 24.45 -8.22
N SER A 79 3.21 23.51 -9.17
CA SER A 79 4.39 22.85 -9.74
C SER A 79 4.36 22.72 -11.28
N PRO A 80 4.19 23.83 -12.04
CA PRO A 80 4.03 23.80 -13.50
C PRO A 80 5.28 23.34 -14.26
N ILE A 81 6.46 23.33 -13.62
CA ILE A 81 7.72 22.86 -14.21
C ILE A 81 7.72 21.34 -14.41
N ARG A 82 7.11 20.61 -13.46
CA ARG A 82 7.15 19.13 -13.44
C ARG A 82 5.78 18.47 -13.59
N ARG A 83 4.69 19.23 -13.54
CA ARG A 83 3.33 18.72 -13.74
C ARG A 83 2.64 19.47 -14.85
N TYR A 84 2.41 18.78 -15.95
CA TYR A 84 1.74 19.36 -17.12
C TYR A 84 0.32 19.88 -16.83
N PRO A 85 -0.53 19.24 -16.00
CA PRO A 85 -1.83 19.78 -15.61
C PRO A 85 -1.77 21.16 -14.95
N ASP A 86 -0.75 21.42 -14.14
CA ASP A 86 -0.54 22.75 -13.52
C ASP A 86 -0.31 23.80 -14.62
N LEU A 87 0.56 23.49 -15.59
CA LEU A 87 0.85 24.38 -16.71
C LEU A 87 -0.38 24.65 -17.57
N VAL A 88 -1.20 23.62 -17.81
CA VAL A 88 -2.48 23.76 -18.52
C VAL A 88 -3.40 24.71 -17.77
N LEU A 89 -3.53 24.55 -16.45
CA LEU A 89 -4.35 25.41 -15.61
C LEU A 89 -3.84 26.85 -15.61
N HIS A 90 -2.51 27.08 -15.51
CA HIS A 90 -1.91 28.41 -15.59
C HIS A 90 -2.26 29.10 -16.93
N ARG A 91 -2.18 28.38 -18.05
CA ARG A 91 -2.53 28.91 -19.36
C ARG A 91 -4.01 29.29 -19.47
N GLN A 92 -4.91 28.43 -18.93
CA GLN A 92 -6.34 28.72 -18.90
C GLN A 92 -6.62 29.94 -18.04
N LEU A 93 -6.01 30.06 -16.87
CA LEU A 93 -6.18 31.20 -15.97
C LEU A 93 -5.63 32.49 -16.58
N ALA A 94 -4.45 32.45 -17.18
CA ALA A 94 -3.88 33.61 -17.89
C ALA A 94 -4.80 34.08 -19.02
N GLY A 95 -5.32 33.18 -19.85
CA GLY A 95 -6.28 33.48 -20.90
C GLY A 95 -7.59 34.08 -20.38
N TYR A 96 -8.04 33.65 -19.21
CA TYR A 96 -9.22 34.22 -18.54
C TYR A 96 -8.95 35.63 -18.01
N LEU A 97 -7.84 35.89 -17.33
CA LEU A 97 -7.49 37.15 -16.71
C LEU A 97 -7.09 38.22 -17.73
N CYS A 98 -6.41 37.82 -18.80
CA CYS A 98 -5.93 38.74 -19.84
C CYS A 98 -6.95 38.98 -20.96
N GLY A 99 -8.23 38.68 -20.78
CA GLY A 99 -9.29 39.00 -21.74
C GLY A 99 -9.24 38.24 -23.07
N GLY A 100 -8.69 37.05 -23.08
CA GLY A 100 -8.74 36.17 -24.26
C GLY A 100 -7.68 36.47 -25.33
N ILE A 101 -6.58 37.12 -24.98
CA ILE A 101 -5.46 37.32 -25.89
C ILE A 101 -4.86 35.96 -26.26
N SER A 102 -4.89 35.67 -27.54
CA SER A 102 -4.17 34.63 -28.30
C SER A 102 -3.69 33.38 -27.54
N GLY A 103 -4.51 32.34 -27.51
CA GLY A 103 -4.07 30.99 -27.19
C GLY A 103 -4.40 30.43 -25.81
N GLY A 104 -5.15 31.20 -24.98
CA GLY A 104 -5.37 30.77 -23.59
C GLY A 104 -6.52 29.78 -23.38
N ARG A 105 -7.62 29.90 -24.12
CA ARG A 105 -8.81 29.07 -23.92
C ARG A 105 -8.84 27.90 -24.91
N VAL A 106 -8.71 26.69 -24.40
CA VAL A 106 -8.91 25.48 -25.19
C VAL A 106 -10.30 24.89 -24.97
N GLY A 107 -10.82 24.19 -25.96
CA GLY A 107 -12.13 23.55 -25.87
C GLY A 107 -12.15 22.39 -24.89
N GLN A 108 -13.35 22.06 -24.35
CA GLN A 108 -13.56 20.98 -23.38
C GLN A 108 -12.97 19.65 -23.85
N ALA A 109 -13.19 19.27 -25.12
CA ALA A 109 -12.67 18.02 -25.67
C ALA A 109 -11.14 17.94 -25.66
N TRP A 110 -10.43 19.05 -25.78
CA TRP A 110 -8.99 19.07 -25.64
C TRP A 110 -8.56 18.89 -24.18
N LEU A 111 -9.25 19.56 -23.25
CA LEU A 111 -9.00 19.41 -21.81
C LEU A 111 -9.23 17.97 -21.34
N ASP A 112 -10.29 17.33 -21.81
CA ASP A 112 -10.59 15.93 -21.48
C ASP A 112 -9.48 14.99 -21.99
N ARG A 113 -8.99 15.19 -23.22
CA ARG A 113 -7.84 14.42 -23.73
C ARG A 113 -6.55 14.69 -22.96
N ALA A 114 -6.26 15.94 -22.65
CA ALA A 114 -5.07 16.32 -21.89
C ALA A 114 -5.10 15.73 -20.46
N ALA A 115 -6.26 15.73 -19.82
CA ALA A 115 -6.46 15.14 -18.49
C ALA A 115 -6.27 13.60 -18.51
N ALA A 116 -6.85 12.92 -19.50
CA ALA A 116 -6.68 11.47 -19.68
C ALA A 116 -5.21 11.11 -19.94
N TYR A 117 -4.54 11.84 -20.82
CA TYR A 117 -3.12 11.63 -21.11
C TYR A 117 -2.23 11.88 -19.88
N ALA A 118 -2.49 12.98 -19.14
CA ALA A 118 -1.75 13.29 -17.92
C ALA A 118 -1.91 12.19 -16.86
N THR A 119 -3.13 11.66 -16.70
CA THR A 119 -3.40 10.54 -15.78
C THR A 119 -2.61 9.29 -16.18
N GLU A 120 -2.63 8.93 -17.45
CA GLU A 120 -1.86 7.78 -17.95
C GLU A 120 -0.36 7.95 -17.72
N ARG A 121 0.19 9.13 -18.02
CA ARG A 121 1.63 9.39 -17.83
C ARG A 121 2.06 9.41 -16.38
N GLU A 122 1.22 9.93 -15.47
CA GLU A 122 1.46 9.87 -14.03
C GLU A 122 1.47 8.41 -13.54
N MET A 123 0.54 7.58 -14.02
CA MET A 123 0.54 6.15 -13.67
C MET A 123 1.82 5.45 -14.09
N VAL A 124 2.30 5.71 -15.33
CA VAL A 124 3.56 5.14 -15.83
C VAL A 124 4.76 5.62 -14.99
N ALA A 125 4.79 6.91 -14.62
CA ALA A 125 5.85 7.47 -13.79
C ALA A 125 5.86 6.85 -12.38
N ASP A 126 4.69 6.72 -11.75
CA ASP A 126 4.52 6.06 -10.45
C ASP A 126 4.98 4.60 -10.49
N GLU A 127 4.63 3.86 -11.55
CA GLU A 127 5.03 2.46 -11.69
C GLU A 127 6.54 2.33 -11.86
N ALA A 128 7.17 3.22 -12.63
CA ALA A 128 8.62 3.26 -12.80
C ALA A 128 9.33 3.57 -11.47
N GLU A 129 8.86 4.56 -10.72
CA GLU A 129 9.40 4.91 -9.40
C GLU A 129 9.28 3.77 -8.41
N ARG A 130 8.10 3.11 -8.35
CA ARG A 130 7.89 1.94 -7.50
C ARG A 130 8.80 0.79 -7.87
N ALA A 131 8.91 0.48 -9.16
CA ALA A 131 9.77 -0.60 -9.64
C ALA A 131 11.25 -0.34 -9.29
N LEU A 132 11.73 0.89 -9.45
CA LEU A 132 13.09 1.26 -9.08
C LEU A 132 13.31 1.17 -7.56
N THR A 133 12.35 1.64 -6.78
CA THR A 133 12.40 1.58 -5.32
C THR A 133 12.41 0.12 -4.83
N GLU A 134 11.59 -0.74 -5.43
CA GLU A 134 11.56 -2.17 -5.14
C GLU A 134 12.90 -2.84 -5.44
N ILE A 135 13.49 -2.58 -6.62
CA ILE A 135 14.82 -3.08 -6.97
C ILE A 135 15.88 -2.65 -5.96
N LYS A 136 15.86 -1.40 -5.51
CA LYS A 136 16.80 -0.91 -4.49
C LYS A 136 16.62 -1.62 -3.14
N LYS A 137 15.37 -1.85 -2.71
CA LYS A 137 15.06 -2.62 -1.49
C LYS A 137 15.56 -4.06 -1.61
N TYR A 138 15.35 -4.71 -2.75
CA TYR A 138 15.83 -6.06 -3.01
C TYR A 138 17.36 -6.15 -3.01
N ARG A 139 18.06 -5.18 -3.63
CA ARG A 139 19.52 -5.10 -3.58
C ARG A 139 20.05 -4.91 -2.17
N PHE A 140 19.40 -4.06 -1.38
CA PHE A 140 19.76 -3.86 0.02
C PHE A 140 19.61 -5.14 0.85
N LEU A 141 18.54 -5.90 0.65
CA LEU A 141 18.33 -7.19 1.31
C LEU A 141 19.31 -8.26 0.80
N GLN A 142 19.61 -8.29 -0.51
CA GLN A 142 20.60 -9.19 -1.08
C GLN A 142 21.99 -8.93 -0.51
N GLN A 143 22.38 -7.67 -0.37
CA GLN A 143 23.66 -7.30 0.24
C GLN A 143 23.83 -7.89 1.64
N GLN A 144 22.78 -7.90 2.46
CA GLN A 144 22.84 -8.52 3.80
C GLN A 144 23.11 -10.02 3.75
N LEU A 145 22.55 -10.71 2.74
CA LEU A 145 22.83 -12.12 2.51
C LEU A 145 24.27 -12.35 2.05
N ASP A 146 24.76 -11.52 1.13
CA ASP A 146 26.12 -11.61 0.59
C ASP A 146 27.18 -11.35 1.68
N GLU A 147 26.91 -10.38 2.56
CA GLU A 147 27.76 -10.05 3.71
C GLU A 147 27.59 -11.03 4.88
N ARG A 148 26.64 -11.97 4.82
CA ARG A 148 26.28 -12.88 5.90
C ARG A 148 25.96 -12.17 7.22
N LYS A 149 25.31 -11.00 7.12
CA LYS A 149 24.89 -10.17 8.24
C LYS A 149 23.41 -9.78 8.12
N PRO A 150 22.48 -10.75 8.14
CA PRO A 150 21.08 -10.42 8.06
C PRO A 150 20.64 -9.63 9.28
N GLN A 151 19.90 -8.56 9.04
CA GLN A 151 19.27 -7.78 10.08
C GLN A 151 17.90 -8.37 10.41
N THR A 152 17.49 -8.22 11.65
CA THR A 152 16.17 -8.59 12.11
C THR A 152 15.22 -7.42 11.96
N TYR A 153 14.03 -7.67 11.44
CA TYR A 153 12.99 -6.67 11.18
C TYR A 153 11.70 -7.03 11.89
N ASP A 154 11.02 -6.02 12.37
CA ASP A 154 9.66 -6.17 12.86
C ASP A 154 8.69 -6.32 11.69
N ALA A 155 7.86 -7.34 11.75
CA ALA A 155 6.93 -7.69 10.71
C ALA A 155 5.55 -8.03 11.27
N VAL A 156 4.52 -7.83 10.45
CA VAL A 156 3.14 -8.19 10.77
C VAL A 156 2.67 -9.29 9.83
N VAL A 157 2.09 -10.34 10.39
CA VAL A 157 1.47 -11.41 9.60
C VAL A 157 0.22 -10.88 8.92
N VAL A 158 0.19 -10.94 7.58
CA VAL A 158 -0.94 -10.45 6.77
C VAL A 158 -1.90 -11.57 6.43
N THR A 159 -1.37 -12.72 6.02
CA THR A 159 -2.17 -13.87 5.56
C THR A 159 -1.48 -15.15 5.91
N VAL A 160 -2.24 -16.14 6.35
CA VAL A 160 -1.74 -17.47 6.70
C VAL A 160 -2.29 -18.50 5.69
N LYS A 161 -1.42 -19.40 5.24
CA LYS A 161 -1.74 -20.49 4.30
C LYS A 161 -1.13 -21.80 4.79
N ASN A 162 -1.51 -22.91 4.20
CA ASN A 162 -1.00 -24.24 4.57
C ASN A 162 0.49 -24.45 4.32
N TYR A 163 1.11 -23.65 3.42
CA TYR A 163 2.54 -23.74 3.09
C TYR A 163 3.39 -22.68 3.78
N GLY A 164 2.79 -21.78 4.58
CA GLY A 164 3.49 -20.73 5.30
C GLY A 164 2.61 -19.51 5.52
N PHE A 165 3.22 -18.37 5.80
CA PHE A 165 2.50 -17.13 6.00
C PHE A 165 3.21 -15.96 5.32
N PHE A 166 2.43 -14.95 4.96
CA PHE A 166 2.93 -13.71 4.39
C PHE A 166 3.06 -12.66 5.47
N VAL A 167 4.13 -11.90 5.37
CA VAL A 167 4.46 -10.82 6.30
C VAL A 167 4.70 -9.51 5.57
N ASP A 168 4.32 -8.42 6.22
CA ASP A 168 4.71 -7.07 5.83
C ASP A 168 5.79 -6.61 6.82
N VAL A 169 6.99 -6.35 6.30
CA VAL A 169 8.10 -5.75 7.06
C VAL A 169 7.90 -4.26 7.10
N ILE A 170 7.66 -3.72 8.29
CA ILE A 170 7.16 -2.35 8.50
C ILE A 170 8.19 -1.31 8.03
N ASP A 171 9.42 -1.41 8.52
CA ASP A 171 10.47 -0.41 8.28
C ASP A 171 10.89 -0.32 6.81
N LEU A 172 10.90 -1.46 6.11
CA LEU A 172 11.29 -1.53 4.71
C LEU A 172 10.11 -1.37 3.76
N GLN A 173 8.88 -1.49 4.26
CA GLN A 173 7.66 -1.50 3.45
C GLN A 173 7.78 -2.52 2.30
N VAL A 174 8.14 -3.75 2.64
CA VAL A 174 8.20 -4.88 1.72
C VAL A 174 7.38 -6.02 2.28
N SER A 175 6.77 -6.78 1.37
CA SER A 175 6.05 -8.00 1.72
C SER A 175 6.87 -9.22 1.30
N GLY A 176 6.79 -10.28 2.07
CA GLY A 176 7.44 -11.54 1.72
C GLY A 176 6.78 -12.72 2.40
N MET A 177 7.28 -13.90 2.12
CA MET A 177 6.74 -15.15 2.63
C MET A 177 7.70 -15.77 3.64
N VAL A 178 7.15 -16.32 4.71
CA VAL A 178 7.84 -17.26 5.60
C VAL A 178 7.31 -18.64 5.30
N HIS A 179 8.16 -19.51 4.76
CA HIS A 179 7.79 -20.89 4.45
C HIS A 179 7.61 -21.71 5.72
N ILE A 180 6.72 -22.70 5.68
CA ILE A 180 6.39 -23.56 6.83
C ILE A 180 7.63 -24.27 7.43
N SER A 181 8.60 -24.63 6.60
CA SER A 181 9.87 -25.24 7.04
C SER A 181 10.77 -24.31 7.85
N GLY A 182 10.58 -22.99 7.72
CA GLY A 182 11.30 -21.97 8.49
C GLY A 182 10.66 -21.62 9.83
N ILE A 183 9.51 -22.21 10.15
CA ILE A 183 8.77 -21.90 11.39
C ILE A 183 9.25 -22.78 12.54
N SER A 184 9.37 -24.07 12.31
CA SER A 184 9.75 -25.04 13.33
C SER A 184 10.29 -26.33 12.70
N LYS A 185 11.18 -27.04 13.44
CA LYS A 185 11.56 -28.41 13.11
C LYS A 185 10.47 -29.44 13.45
N GLN A 186 9.45 -29.03 14.19
CA GLN A 186 8.30 -29.86 14.54
C GLN A 186 7.23 -29.77 13.47
N PHE A 187 6.29 -30.72 13.49
CA PHE A 187 5.14 -30.71 12.59
C PHE A 187 4.29 -29.45 12.81
N VAL A 188 4.02 -28.74 11.73
CA VAL A 188 3.18 -27.52 11.73
C VAL A 188 1.82 -27.89 11.17
N ASN A 189 0.78 -27.65 11.93
CA ASN A 189 -0.61 -27.92 11.53
C ASN A 189 -1.28 -26.64 11.08
N PHE A 190 -2.01 -26.70 9.95
CA PHE A 190 -2.81 -25.59 9.44
C PHE A 190 -4.29 -25.84 9.71
N ASN A 191 -4.94 -24.88 10.35
CA ASN A 191 -6.39 -24.88 10.54
C ASN A 191 -7.05 -23.97 9.50
N PRO A 192 -7.78 -24.54 8.50
CA PRO A 192 -8.40 -23.75 7.43
C PRO A 192 -9.58 -22.88 7.91
N THR A 193 -10.22 -23.25 9.02
CA THR A 193 -11.38 -22.52 9.55
C THR A 193 -10.96 -21.22 10.24
N THR A 194 -9.86 -21.26 10.99
CA THR A 194 -9.33 -20.11 11.71
C THR A 194 -8.19 -19.41 10.96
N GLU A 195 -7.75 -19.97 9.82
CA GLU A 195 -6.57 -19.52 9.08
C GLU A 195 -5.33 -19.35 9.98
N THR A 196 -5.05 -20.36 10.80
CA THR A 196 -3.93 -20.35 11.75
C THR A 196 -2.96 -21.50 11.47
N LEU A 197 -1.66 -21.25 11.75
CA LEU A 197 -0.62 -22.28 11.78
C LEU A 197 -0.22 -22.51 13.23
N SER A 198 -0.19 -23.77 13.64
CA SER A 198 0.20 -24.19 15.00
C SER A 198 1.42 -25.08 14.97
N ALA A 199 2.45 -24.69 15.72
CA ALA A 199 3.70 -25.46 15.88
C ALA A 199 4.04 -25.57 17.38
N GLY A 200 3.60 -26.65 18.03
CA GLY A 200 3.73 -26.81 19.48
C GLY A 200 2.94 -25.74 20.24
N LYS A 201 3.64 -24.86 20.94
CA LYS A 201 3.02 -23.74 21.69
C LYS A 201 2.87 -22.47 20.85
N LEU A 202 3.44 -22.45 19.66
CA LEU A 202 3.38 -21.28 18.77
C LEU A 202 2.12 -21.36 17.91
N GLU A 203 1.30 -20.32 17.97
CA GLU A 203 0.14 -20.13 17.08
C GLU A 203 0.32 -18.86 16.28
N ILE A 204 0.36 -18.98 14.94
CA ILE A 204 0.54 -17.87 14.01
C ILE A 204 -0.79 -17.57 13.34
N LYS A 205 -1.21 -16.32 13.43
CA LYS A 205 -2.44 -15.80 12.84
C LYS A 205 -2.24 -14.41 12.26
N ALA A 206 -3.14 -14.01 11.36
CA ALA A 206 -3.14 -12.66 10.80
C ALA A 206 -3.17 -11.58 11.90
N GLY A 207 -2.39 -10.52 11.70
CA GLY A 207 -2.23 -9.42 12.64
C GLY A 207 -1.20 -9.66 13.74
N MET A 208 -0.61 -10.85 13.84
CA MET A 208 0.46 -11.12 14.80
C MET A 208 1.73 -10.36 14.41
N GLN A 209 2.35 -9.72 15.40
CA GLN A 209 3.68 -9.10 15.24
C GLN A 209 4.76 -10.11 15.59
N LEU A 210 5.79 -10.16 14.78
CA LEU A 210 6.92 -11.08 14.95
C LEU A 210 8.17 -10.49 14.30
N GLN A 211 9.31 -11.09 14.59
CA GLN A 211 10.57 -10.69 13.98
C GLN A 211 10.98 -11.67 12.90
N VAL A 212 11.48 -11.13 11.79
CA VAL A 212 11.95 -11.88 10.63
C VAL A 212 13.30 -11.35 10.15
N PHE A 213 14.04 -12.18 9.45
CA PHE A 213 15.22 -11.76 8.69
C PHE A 213 15.14 -12.34 7.28
N ILE A 214 15.87 -11.72 6.36
CA ILE A 214 15.86 -12.15 4.96
C ILE A 214 16.57 -13.51 4.81
N ALA A 215 15.91 -14.47 4.16
CA ALA A 215 16.45 -15.79 3.87
C ALA A 215 16.82 -15.97 2.39
N LYS A 216 16.04 -15.35 1.48
CA LYS A 216 16.29 -15.42 0.04
C LYS A 216 15.69 -14.21 -0.67
N VAL A 217 16.39 -13.74 -1.69
CA VAL A 217 15.90 -12.72 -2.63
C VAL A 217 15.82 -13.34 -4.02
N ASP A 218 14.65 -13.31 -4.63
CA ASP A 218 14.42 -13.79 -5.99
C ASP A 218 14.04 -12.59 -6.88
N PHE A 219 15.03 -12.03 -7.59
CA PHE A 219 14.82 -10.87 -8.47
C PHE A 219 13.91 -11.17 -9.66
N PRO A 220 14.08 -12.28 -10.41
CA PRO A 220 13.22 -12.61 -11.53
C PRO A 220 11.76 -12.78 -11.14
N ALA A 221 11.50 -13.50 -10.04
CA ALA A 221 10.16 -13.75 -9.56
C ALA A 221 9.59 -12.60 -8.71
N ARG A 222 10.39 -11.58 -8.40
CA ARG A 222 10.06 -10.48 -7.49
C ARG A 222 9.50 -10.99 -6.17
N ARG A 223 10.24 -11.90 -5.51
CA ARG A 223 9.86 -12.54 -4.26
C ARG A 223 10.95 -12.39 -3.20
N LEU A 224 10.48 -12.23 -1.97
CA LEU A 224 11.30 -12.21 -0.77
C LEU A 224 10.85 -13.35 0.13
N ASP A 225 11.78 -14.23 0.48
CA ASP A 225 11.55 -15.25 1.48
C ASP A 225 12.24 -14.82 2.76
N PHE A 226 11.48 -14.79 3.83
CA PHE A 226 11.95 -14.46 5.16
C PHE A 226 11.98 -15.70 6.03
N ALA A 227 12.81 -15.68 7.05
CA ALA A 227 12.81 -16.68 8.11
C ALA A 227 12.33 -16.04 9.42
N TYR A 228 11.57 -16.80 10.18
CA TYR A 228 11.07 -16.41 11.49
C TYR A 228 12.17 -16.56 12.55
N VAL A 229 12.33 -15.54 13.39
CA VAL A 229 13.29 -15.57 14.49
C VAL A 229 12.68 -16.31 15.67
N GLN A 230 13.13 -17.54 15.91
CA GLN A 230 12.88 -18.24 17.16
C GLN A 230 14.04 -17.96 18.13
N GLY A 231 13.91 -16.99 19.02
CA GLY A 231 15.01 -16.59 19.89
C GLY A 231 15.97 -15.56 19.26
N SER A 232 17.18 -15.46 19.76
CA SER A 232 18.16 -14.49 19.25
C SER A 232 18.58 -14.80 17.80
N ALA A 233 18.68 -13.79 16.95
CA ALA A 233 19.13 -13.92 15.55
C ALA A 233 20.52 -14.59 15.39
N LYS A 234 21.25 -14.80 16.49
CA LYS A 234 22.56 -15.48 16.51
C LYS A 234 22.47 -17.00 16.37
N ASP A 235 21.30 -17.60 16.62
CA ASP A 235 21.15 -19.07 16.69
C ASP A 235 20.84 -19.71 15.32
N VAL A 236 20.68 -18.94 14.27
CA VAL A 236 20.25 -19.42 12.95
C VAL A 236 21.41 -19.64 11.97
N TRP A 237 22.61 -19.16 12.28
CA TRP A 237 23.78 -19.18 11.40
C TRP A 237 24.95 -20.03 11.89
N ASN A 238 24.75 -20.87 12.93
CA ASN A 238 25.70 -21.90 13.38
C ASN A 238 25.38 -23.27 12.82
#